data_ca231a4a6766499c2c1bfd10fc828407
#
_entry.id   ca231a4a6766499c2c1bfd10fc828407
#
_cell.length_a   1.000
_cell.length_b   1.000
_cell.length_c   1.000
_cell.angle_alpha   90.00
_cell.angle_beta   90.00
_cell.angle_gamma   90.00
#
_symmetry.space_group_name_H-M   'P 1'
#
loop_
_entity.id
_entity.type
_entity.pdbx_description
1 polymer ?
#
loop_
_entity_poly.entity_id
_entity_poly.type
_entity_poly.pdbx_seq_one_letter_code
_entity_poly.pdbx_strand_id
1 'polypeptide(L)'
;MKAITMLVLSLALAGGTFASQDGSKSQSKPKAEKASTVDCTAATDDSITASVKEKLSKSASLKSAGIEVATKDGAVTLKGMVKTSGLKGVATRMTKRVDCVKKVDNQLSVEQPSKPGTKKSSTDD
;
A
#
# COMPACT_ATOMS: atom_id res chain seq x y z
N MET A 1 -43.15 -55.96 17.84
CA MET A 1 -42.35 -55.93 19.06
C MET A 1 -41.38 -54.82 19.06
N LYS A 2 -41.42 -54.05 20.07
CA LYS A 2 -40.54 -52.94 20.42
C LYS A 2 -40.72 -51.69 19.64
N ALA A 3 -41.66 -50.95 20.15
CA ALA A 3 -41.80 -49.54 19.89
C ALA A 3 -40.57 -48.79 20.40
N ILE A 4 -39.94 -48.05 19.55
CA ILE A 4 -38.96 -47.05 19.94
C ILE A 4 -39.67 -45.74 19.85
N THR A 5 -40.05 -45.26 21.00
CA THR A 5 -40.62 -43.94 21.17
C THR A 5 -39.53 -42.91 20.93
N MET A 6 -39.58 -42.31 19.80
CA MET A 6 -38.78 -41.11 19.58
C MET A 6 -39.48 -39.94 20.21
N LEU A 7 -38.95 -39.53 21.31
CA LEU A 7 -39.28 -38.26 21.94
C LEU A 7 -38.59 -37.18 21.16
N VAL A 8 -39.29 -36.56 20.27
CA VAL A 8 -38.81 -35.35 19.61
C VAL A 8 -39.13 -34.20 20.54
N LEU A 9 -38.16 -33.80 21.27
CA LEU A 9 -38.22 -32.56 22.02
C LEU A 9 -37.82 -31.44 21.07
N SER A 10 -38.78 -30.89 20.39
CA SER A 10 -38.60 -29.67 19.63
C SER A 10 -38.62 -28.50 20.58
N LEU A 11 -37.49 -28.05 20.95
CA LEU A 11 -37.35 -26.77 21.60
C LEU A 11 -37.06 -25.71 20.54
N ALA A 12 -38.11 -25.20 19.98
CA ALA A 12 -38.04 -24.01 19.16
C ALA A 12 -38.08 -22.80 20.07
N LEU A 13 -36.96 -22.23 20.27
CA LEU A 13 -36.87 -20.89 20.80
C LEU A 13 -35.85 -20.13 19.99
N ALA A 14 -36.32 -19.71 18.88
CA ALA A 14 -35.62 -18.73 18.11
C ALA A 14 -36.26 -17.39 18.33
N GLY A 15 -35.95 -16.77 19.35
CA GLY A 15 -36.14 -15.37 19.57
C GLY A 15 -34.84 -14.62 19.32
N GLY A 16 -34.25 -14.83 18.17
CA GLY A 16 -33.15 -14.02 17.73
C GLY A 16 -33.68 -12.91 16.87
N THR A 17 -34.00 -11.81 17.44
CA THR A 17 -34.10 -10.58 16.69
C THR A 17 -32.73 -10.25 16.18
N PHE A 18 -32.47 -10.67 14.96
CA PHE A 18 -31.40 -10.11 14.21
C PHE A 18 -31.76 -8.67 13.95
N ALA A 19 -31.31 -7.81 14.81
CA ALA A 19 -31.16 -6.44 14.46
C ALA A 19 -30.15 -6.42 13.33
N SER A 20 -30.63 -6.18 12.15
CA SER A 20 -29.78 -5.75 11.06
C SER A 20 -29.12 -4.47 11.52
N GLN A 21 -27.98 -4.63 12.10
CA GLN A 21 -27.05 -3.57 12.20
C GLN A 21 -26.52 -3.37 10.80
N ASP A 22 -27.30 -2.65 10.06
CA ASP A 22 -26.77 -1.90 8.96
C ASP A 22 -25.86 -0.85 9.55
N GLY A 23 -24.80 -1.31 10.11
CA GLY A 23 -23.65 -0.54 10.43
C GLY A 23 -22.80 -0.45 9.21
N SER A 24 -23.21 0.32 8.29
CA SER A 24 -22.31 0.99 7.40
C SER A 24 -21.37 1.83 8.22
N LYS A 25 -20.42 1.18 8.72
CA LYS A 25 -19.28 1.74 9.26
C LYS A 25 -18.15 0.92 8.81
N SER A 26 -17.84 0.97 7.64
CA SER A 26 -16.82 1.76 7.25
C SER A 26 -15.92 2.14 8.40
N GLN A 27 -14.83 1.84 8.23
CA GLN A 27 -13.64 2.26 8.74
C GLN A 27 -13.38 1.78 10.00
N SER A 28 -13.14 0.59 10.11
CA SER A 28 -11.87 0.33 10.70
C SER A 28 -10.83 0.77 9.69
N LYS A 29 -10.44 1.97 9.81
CA LYS A 29 -9.08 2.31 9.61
C LYS A 29 -8.28 1.15 10.18
N PRO A 30 -7.59 0.35 9.36
CA PRO A 30 -6.60 -0.52 9.91
C PRO A 30 -5.62 0.43 10.56
N LYS A 31 -5.72 0.50 11.85
CA LYS A 31 -4.70 1.08 12.65
C LYS A 31 -3.46 0.38 12.20
N ALA A 32 -2.60 1.13 11.58
CA ALA A 32 -1.33 0.61 11.11
C ALA A 32 -0.62 0.10 12.32
N GLU A 33 -0.77 -1.19 12.55
CA GLU A 33 -0.28 -1.79 13.56
C GLU A 33 0.92 -2.27 13.32
N LYS A 34 1.61 -2.03 14.20
CA LYS A 34 2.85 -2.53 14.68
C LYS A 34 3.97 -2.17 13.76
N ALA A 35 4.68 -1.20 14.24
CA ALA A 35 6.12 -1.28 14.19
C ALA A 35 6.51 -2.70 14.60
N SER A 36 6.42 -3.62 13.68
CA SER A 36 7.27 -4.77 13.70
C SER A 36 8.64 -4.15 13.72
N THR A 37 9.35 -4.34 14.79
CA THR A 37 10.78 -4.11 14.82
C THR A 37 11.37 -5.12 13.83
N VAL A 38 11.26 -4.78 12.56
CA VAL A 38 11.93 -5.53 11.53
C VAL A 38 13.40 -5.21 11.73
N ASP A 39 14.14 -6.20 12.15
CA ASP A 39 15.58 -6.07 12.28
C ASP A 39 16.16 -5.77 10.90
N CYS A 40 16.40 -4.50 10.67
CA CYS A 40 16.95 -4.03 9.40
C CYS A 40 18.41 -4.44 9.20
N THR A 41 19.04 -5.04 10.22
CA THR A 41 20.36 -5.62 10.11
C THR A 41 20.40 -6.88 9.23
N ALA A 42 19.28 -7.59 9.15
CA ALA A 42 19.14 -8.77 8.30
C ALA A 42 18.48 -8.47 6.96
N ALA A 43 17.96 -7.25 6.78
CA ALA A 43 17.32 -6.88 5.53
C ALA A 43 18.36 -6.63 4.44
N THR A 44 18.30 -7.45 3.41
CA THR A 44 19.11 -7.25 2.21
C THR A 44 18.49 -6.18 1.31
N ASP A 45 19.31 -5.52 0.51
CA ASP A 45 18.82 -4.54 -0.47
C ASP A 45 17.81 -5.15 -1.44
N ASP A 46 17.95 -6.44 -1.76
CA ASP A 46 16.99 -7.17 -2.58
C ASP A 46 15.63 -7.32 -1.91
N SER A 47 15.61 -7.61 -0.61
CA SER A 47 14.37 -7.70 0.16
C SER A 47 13.66 -6.35 0.23
N ILE A 48 14.40 -5.28 0.42
CA ILE A 48 13.87 -3.91 0.41
C ILE A 48 13.32 -3.58 -0.97
N THR A 49 14.06 -3.90 -2.02
CA THR A 49 13.63 -3.68 -3.41
C THR A 49 12.31 -4.41 -3.70
N ALA A 50 12.21 -5.68 -3.30
CA ALA A 50 10.99 -6.48 -3.48
C ALA A 50 9.81 -5.86 -2.74
N SER A 51 10.00 -5.47 -1.49
CA SER A 51 8.97 -4.83 -0.67
C SER A 51 8.50 -3.50 -1.25
N VAL A 52 9.42 -2.69 -1.76
CA VAL A 52 9.09 -1.43 -2.43
C VAL A 52 8.28 -1.68 -3.70
N LYS A 53 8.71 -2.62 -4.55
CA LYS A 53 7.98 -3.01 -5.76
C LYS A 53 6.57 -3.48 -5.44
N GLU A 54 6.42 -4.30 -4.41
CA GLU A 54 5.11 -4.77 -3.96
C GLU A 54 4.21 -3.62 -3.49
N LYS A 55 4.75 -2.71 -2.68
CA LYS A 55 4.01 -1.53 -2.22
C LYS A 55 3.58 -0.64 -3.39
N LEU A 56 4.47 -0.40 -4.34
CA LEU A 56 4.16 0.41 -5.52
C LEU A 56 3.13 -0.26 -6.43
N SER A 57 3.16 -1.58 -6.55
CA SER A 57 2.21 -2.34 -7.37
C SER A 57 0.78 -2.33 -6.83
N LYS A 58 0.60 -2.04 -5.54
CA LYS A 58 -0.72 -1.84 -4.94
C LYS A 58 -1.44 -0.59 -5.47
N SER A 59 -0.69 0.35 -6.02
CA SER A 59 -1.26 1.52 -6.68
C SER A 59 -1.32 1.27 -8.19
N ALA A 60 -2.52 1.18 -8.73
CA ALA A 60 -2.74 0.94 -10.16
C ALA A 60 -2.02 1.97 -11.05
N SER A 61 -2.01 3.23 -10.61
CA SER A 61 -1.36 4.31 -11.34
C SER A 61 0.17 4.20 -11.36
N LEU A 62 0.77 3.68 -10.30
CA LEU A 62 2.22 3.48 -10.22
C LEU A 62 2.63 2.19 -10.92
N LYS A 63 1.81 1.15 -10.85
CA LYS A 63 2.02 -0.09 -11.59
C LYS A 63 2.12 0.15 -13.10
N SER A 64 1.26 1.01 -13.62
CA SER A 64 1.23 1.36 -15.04
C SER A 64 2.41 2.25 -15.47
N ALA A 65 3.09 2.86 -14.53
CA ALA A 65 4.19 3.79 -14.78
C ALA A 65 5.54 3.12 -15.04
N GLY A 66 5.64 1.80 -14.90
CA GLY A 66 6.88 1.07 -15.16
C GLY A 66 8.05 1.57 -14.30
N ILE A 67 7.80 1.79 -13.01
CA ILE A 67 8.82 2.31 -12.10
C ILE A 67 9.88 1.25 -11.83
N GLU A 68 11.11 1.59 -12.11
CA GLU A 68 12.27 0.81 -11.74
C GLU A 68 12.73 1.19 -10.33
N VAL A 69 13.00 0.19 -9.53
CA VAL A 69 13.47 0.35 -8.15
C VAL A 69 14.84 -0.27 -8.01
N ALA A 70 15.78 0.50 -7.54
CA ALA A 70 17.10 0.04 -7.16
C ALA A 70 17.39 0.41 -5.71
N THR A 71 17.92 -0.53 -4.94
CA THR A 71 18.29 -0.29 -3.54
C THR A 71 19.76 -0.56 -3.35
N LYS A 72 20.42 0.30 -2.61
CA LYS A 72 21.81 0.14 -2.20
C LYS A 72 22.00 0.69 -0.79
N ASP A 73 22.50 -0.14 0.11
CA ASP A 73 22.76 0.23 1.51
C ASP A 73 21.52 0.83 2.23
N GLY A 74 20.32 0.38 1.85
CA GLY A 74 19.06 0.91 2.34
C GLY A 74 18.62 2.23 1.69
N ALA A 75 19.37 2.74 0.73
CA ALA A 75 18.97 3.89 -0.10
C ALA A 75 18.21 3.40 -1.33
N VAL A 76 16.96 3.79 -1.46
CA VAL A 76 16.10 3.39 -2.58
C VAL A 76 16.06 4.47 -3.63
N THR A 77 16.42 4.12 -4.84
CA THR A 77 16.33 4.99 -6.02
C THR A 77 15.14 4.57 -6.87
N LEU A 78 14.27 5.50 -7.17
CA LEU A 78 13.11 5.30 -8.03
C LEU A 78 13.39 5.95 -9.39
N LYS A 79 13.34 5.17 -10.46
CA LYS A 79 13.50 5.66 -11.84
C LYS A 79 12.28 5.30 -12.67
N GLY A 80 12.01 6.08 -13.68
CA GLY A 80 10.91 5.82 -14.60
C GLY A 80 10.13 7.06 -14.95
N MET A 81 9.01 6.85 -15.64
CA MET A 81 8.16 7.92 -16.10
C MET A 81 6.77 7.78 -15.49
N VAL A 82 6.28 8.84 -14.89
CA VAL A 82 4.94 8.91 -14.29
C VAL A 82 4.08 9.95 -14.99
N LYS A 83 2.80 9.71 -15.05
CA LYS A 83 1.87 10.60 -15.78
C LYS A 83 1.69 11.97 -15.13
N THR A 84 1.87 12.07 -13.83
CA THR A 84 1.66 13.33 -13.11
C THR A 84 2.70 13.54 -12.03
N SER A 85 2.97 14.78 -11.70
CA SER A 85 3.87 15.12 -10.59
C SER A 85 3.37 14.62 -9.23
N GLY A 86 2.06 14.53 -9.07
CA GLY A 86 1.46 13.94 -7.86
C GLY A 86 1.90 12.50 -7.63
N LEU A 87 2.04 11.71 -8.69
CA LEU A 87 2.49 10.32 -8.60
C LEU A 87 3.93 10.19 -8.12
N LYS A 88 4.80 11.16 -8.43
CA LYS A 88 6.16 11.23 -7.85
C LYS A 88 6.11 11.30 -6.32
N GLY A 89 5.24 12.17 -5.80
CA GLY A 89 5.05 12.32 -4.36
C GLY A 89 4.46 11.08 -3.72
N VAL A 90 3.49 10.45 -4.37
CA VAL A 90 2.88 9.20 -3.90
C VAL A 90 3.92 8.08 -3.86
N ALA A 91 4.70 7.90 -4.91
CA ALA A 91 5.76 6.90 -4.98
C ALA A 91 6.78 7.09 -3.84
N THR A 92 7.27 8.31 -3.63
CA THR A 92 8.18 8.61 -2.52
C THR A 92 7.58 8.28 -1.16
N ARG A 93 6.33 8.67 -0.95
CA ARG A 93 5.64 8.44 0.32
C ARG A 93 5.41 6.95 0.59
N MET A 94 5.06 6.20 -0.43
CA MET A 94 4.87 4.75 -0.30
C MET A 94 6.20 4.04 -0.04
N THR A 95 7.27 4.45 -0.70
CA THR A 95 8.61 3.90 -0.49
C THR A 95 9.12 4.19 0.93
N LYS A 96 8.91 5.39 1.44
CA LYS A 96 9.29 5.75 2.82
C LYS A 96 8.55 4.95 3.91
N ARG A 97 7.44 4.33 3.57
CA ARG A 97 6.69 3.45 4.47
C ARG A 97 7.12 2.00 4.42
N VAL A 98 8.11 1.70 3.64
CA VAL A 98 8.72 0.37 3.60
C VAL A 98 9.77 0.31 4.70
N ASP A 99 9.75 -0.78 5.45
CA ASP A 99 10.69 -0.99 6.53
C ASP A 99 12.11 -1.05 5.98
N CYS A 100 13.07 -0.62 6.79
CA CYS A 100 14.49 -0.63 6.46
C CYS A 100 14.94 0.35 5.35
N VAL A 101 14.05 1.17 4.83
CA VAL A 101 14.41 2.25 3.90
C VAL A 101 14.99 3.43 4.68
N LYS A 102 16.26 3.69 4.46
CA LYS A 102 16.99 4.81 5.10
C LYS A 102 16.84 6.12 4.32
N LYS A 103 16.88 6.02 3.00
CA LYS A 103 16.80 7.17 2.10
C LYS A 103 16.02 6.83 0.84
N VAL A 104 15.29 7.79 0.31
CA VAL A 104 14.61 7.66 -0.98
C VAL A 104 15.09 8.75 -1.91
N ASP A 105 15.64 8.33 -3.03
CA ASP A 105 16.04 9.19 -4.13
C ASP A 105 15.00 9.04 -5.25
N ASN A 106 14.31 10.12 -5.56
CA ASN A 106 13.24 10.12 -6.53
C ASN A 106 13.71 10.72 -7.86
N GLN A 107 14.11 9.87 -8.79
CA GLN A 107 14.51 10.22 -10.14
C GLN A 107 13.40 9.97 -11.16
N LEU A 108 12.14 9.99 -10.72
CA LEU A 108 11.01 9.85 -11.62
C LEU A 108 10.84 11.10 -12.47
N SER A 109 10.68 10.91 -13.76
CA SER A 109 10.28 11.95 -14.70
C SER A 109 8.76 12.00 -14.82
N VAL A 110 8.23 13.17 -15.08
CA VAL A 110 6.80 13.32 -15.38
C VAL A 110 6.63 13.35 -16.89
N GLU A 111 5.78 12.47 -17.40
CA GLU A 111 5.34 12.54 -18.78
C GLU A 111 4.43 13.77 -18.91
N GLN A 112 5.04 14.92 -19.17
CA GLN A 112 4.26 16.08 -19.54
C GLN A 112 3.98 16.01 -21.04
N PRO A 113 2.72 16.10 -21.44
CA PRO A 113 2.45 16.64 -22.75
C PRO A 113 3.02 18.06 -22.70
N SER A 114 4.03 18.28 -23.48
CA SER A 114 4.76 19.54 -23.56
C SER A 114 3.78 20.70 -23.75
N LYS A 115 3.46 21.40 -22.67
CA LYS A 115 3.03 22.78 -22.79
C LYS A 115 4.30 23.58 -23.07
N PRO A 116 4.40 24.24 -24.20
CA PRO A 116 5.51 25.13 -24.43
C PRO A 116 5.34 26.36 -23.54
N GLY A 117 6.33 26.59 -22.72
CA GLY A 117 6.50 27.88 -22.08
C GLY A 117 6.21 27.92 -20.60
N THR A 118 7.22 27.71 -19.83
CA THR A 118 7.75 28.75 -18.91
C THR A 118 9.09 28.26 -18.40
N LYS A 119 10.13 28.68 -19.05
CA LYS A 119 11.45 28.71 -18.46
C LYS A 119 11.39 29.68 -17.28
N LYS A 120 11.37 29.15 -16.09
CA LYS A 120 11.83 29.95 -14.96
C LYS A 120 13.34 29.84 -14.96
N SER A 121 13.94 30.81 -15.61
CA SER A 121 15.33 31.08 -15.38
C SER A 121 15.45 31.58 -13.95
N SER A 122 16.04 30.81 -13.08
CA SER A 122 16.64 31.36 -11.89
C SER A 122 17.89 32.06 -12.34
N THR A 123 17.79 33.35 -12.44
CA THR A 123 18.95 34.26 -12.51
C THR A 123 19.43 34.32 -11.07
N ASP A 124 20.54 33.66 -10.83
CA ASP A 124 21.39 33.98 -9.71
C ASP A 124 22.18 35.22 -10.08
N ASP A 125 22.06 36.19 -9.23
CA ASP A 125 23.00 37.30 -9.12
C ASP A 125 23.46 37.38 -7.68
#